data_24dbc1e062e1e0b8ee2082ca82eec06a
#
_entry.id   24dbc1e062e1e0b8ee2082ca82eec06a
#
_cell.length_a   1.000
_cell.length_b   1.000
_cell.length_c   1.000
_cell.angle_alpha   90.00
_cell.angle_beta   90.00
_cell.angle_gamma   90.00
#
_symmetry.space_group_name_H-M   'P 1'
#
loop_
_entity.id
_entity.type
_entity.pdbx_description
1 polymer ?
#
loop_
_entity_poly.entity_id
_entity_poly.type
_entity_poly.pdbx_seq_one_letter_code
_entity_poly.pdbx_strand_id
1 'polypeptide(L)'
;MAFRQERHVAYGNVSYGNSPAGTAQSLSSLTVEDIRKQYGRIVCASNAVLCISGDVTKDEVLPLLEKHLGAMRKGSPPALAPTPALKPGREVTVLDKQQAVLVVGVPGVDVVSPDMAMALIFQAWCGDMAGPVFTNIREEAGLAYYASSSLFIGMDAGGICFYLGTSPEQLEEAERRLEETLSMIYEQGMTEEELERTKASALSSRLLAMQSNGTLCQMLALDILFGLPLDAFEKQTRAIKNMTVEQVNGFIKKILDPSQPRSWSIVRPENP
;
A
#
# COMPACT_ATOMS: atom_id res chain seq x y z
N MET A 1 1.93 13.48 6.08
CA MET A 1 3.14 13.50 6.93
C MET A 1 3.32 12.15 7.62
N ALA A 2 2.39 11.69 8.46
CA ALA A 2 2.51 10.50 9.29
C ALA A 2 2.87 9.21 8.54
N PHE A 3 2.21 8.88 7.43
CA PHE A 3 2.57 7.70 6.61
C PHE A 3 3.98 7.74 6.02
N ARG A 4 4.47 8.94 5.67
CA ARG A 4 5.85 9.09 5.17
C ARG A 4 6.85 8.88 6.29
N GLN A 5 6.56 9.39 7.47
CA GLN A 5 7.37 9.20 8.67
C GLN A 5 7.38 7.73 9.10
N GLU A 6 6.22 7.07 9.08
CA GLU A 6 6.12 5.64 9.37
C GLU A 6 7.03 4.82 8.43
N ARG A 7 6.96 5.04 7.12
CA ARG A 7 7.85 4.36 6.16
C ARG A 7 9.32 4.69 6.39
N HIS A 8 9.63 5.91 6.82
CA HIS A 8 11.00 6.27 7.19
C HIS A 8 11.47 5.51 8.44
N VAL A 9 10.63 5.37 9.45
CA VAL A 9 10.91 4.52 10.62
C VAL A 9 11.12 3.07 10.20
N ALA A 10 10.23 2.55 9.34
CA ALA A 10 10.26 1.15 8.88
C ALA A 10 11.50 0.81 8.05
N TYR A 11 11.90 1.68 7.11
CA TYR A 11 12.92 1.36 6.09
C TYR A 11 14.16 2.27 6.13
N GLY A 12 14.16 3.33 6.96
CA GLY A 12 15.26 4.30 7.05
C GLY A 12 15.39 5.18 5.79
N ASN A 13 16.62 5.60 5.51
CA ASN A 13 16.94 6.49 4.38
C ASN A 13 17.19 5.73 3.05
N VAL A 14 16.55 4.60 2.86
CA VAL A 14 16.73 3.76 1.66
C VAL A 14 15.39 3.30 1.11
N SER A 15 15.34 2.99 -0.20
CA SER A 15 14.16 2.42 -0.84
C SER A 15 12.86 3.15 -0.48
N TYR A 16 11.86 2.44 0.05
CA TYR A 16 10.52 2.95 0.38
C TYR A 16 10.47 3.90 1.58
N GLY A 17 11.53 3.98 2.37
CA GLY A 17 11.66 4.98 3.45
C GLY A 17 11.93 6.39 2.95
N ASN A 18 12.40 6.54 1.70
CA ASN A 18 12.60 7.83 1.08
C ASN A 18 11.27 8.45 0.60
N SER A 19 11.15 9.76 0.74
CA SER A 19 10.01 10.48 0.17
C SER A 19 10.15 10.57 -1.37
N PRO A 20 9.15 10.09 -2.15
CA PRO A 20 9.19 10.25 -3.60
C PRO A 20 9.12 11.73 -4.05
N ALA A 21 8.62 12.63 -3.20
CA ALA A 21 8.61 14.07 -3.43
C ALA A 21 9.93 14.76 -3.02
N GLY A 22 10.88 14.01 -2.45
CA GLY A 22 12.12 14.58 -1.93
C GLY A 22 11.94 15.37 -0.63
N THR A 23 12.99 16.09 -0.26
CA THR A 23 13.03 17.06 0.84
C THR A 23 13.41 18.44 0.29
N ALA A 24 13.16 19.52 1.04
CA ALA A 24 13.60 20.86 0.64
C ALA A 24 15.12 20.90 0.33
N GLN A 25 15.91 20.21 1.15
CA GLN A 25 17.35 20.12 0.95
C GLN A 25 17.72 19.35 -0.33
N SER A 26 17.13 18.17 -0.56
CA SER A 26 17.44 17.39 -1.77
C SER A 26 16.99 18.11 -3.04
N LEU A 27 15.82 18.76 -3.01
CA LEU A 27 15.29 19.49 -4.16
C LEU A 27 16.15 20.73 -4.50
N SER A 28 16.61 21.47 -3.48
CA SER A 28 17.45 22.66 -3.70
C SER A 28 18.83 22.33 -4.28
N SER A 29 19.30 21.10 -4.14
CA SER A 29 20.59 20.64 -4.68
C SER A 29 20.50 20.04 -6.08
N LEU A 30 19.28 19.74 -6.59
CA LEU A 30 19.11 19.15 -7.91
C LEU A 30 19.40 20.14 -9.03
N THR A 31 20.15 19.67 -10.01
CA THR A 31 20.43 20.41 -11.24
C THR A 31 19.64 19.83 -12.42
N VAL A 32 19.52 20.59 -13.49
CA VAL A 32 18.93 20.11 -14.76
C VAL A 32 19.72 18.91 -15.31
N GLU A 33 21.01 18.87 -15.08
CA GLU A 33 21.87 17.75 -15.53
C GLU A 33 21.57 16.47 -14.78
N ASP A 34 21.30 16.53 -13.47
CA ASP A 34 20.87 15.37 -12.67
C ASP A 34 19.56 14.80 -13.19
N ILE A 35 18.60 15.67 -13.53
CA ILE A 35 17.32 15.26 -14.11
C ILE A 35 17.52 14.60 -15.48
N ARG A 36 18.36 15.19 -16.36
CA ARG A 36 18.68 14.60 -17.67
C ARG A 36 19.35 13.25 -17.54
N LYS A 37 20.30 13.11 -16.62
CA LYS A 37 20.98 11.84 -16.34
C LYS A 37 20.00 10.78 -15.86
N GLN A 38 19.12 11.13 -14.93
CA GLN A 38 18.10 10.21 -14.43
C GLN A 38 17.10 9.83 -15.53
N TYR A 39 16.61 10.81 -16.30
CA TYR A 39 15.76 10.57 -17.47
C TYR A 39 16.43 9.58 -18.44
N GLY A 40 17.68 9.82 -18.81
CA GLY A 40 18.44 8.94 -19.69
C GLY A 40 18.66 7.54 -19.10
N ARG A 41 18.61 7.37 -17.79
CA ARG A 41 18.72 6.07 -17.11
C ARG A 41 17.42 5.27 -17.16
N ILE A 42 16.28 5.92 -16.90
CA ILE A 42 15.00 5.22 -16.73
C ILE A 42 14.13 5.17 -17.99
N VAL A 43 14.22 6.19 -18.86
CA VAL A 43 13.38 6.26 -20.07
C VAL A 43 14.08 5.53 -21.22
N CYS A 44 13.74 4.28 -21.37
CA CYS A 44 14.24 3.41 -22.44
C CYS A 44 13.22 2.32 -22.75
N ALA A 45 13.27 1.74 -23.97
CA ALA A 45 12.28 0.77 -24.44
C ALA A 45 12.20 -0.48 -23.57
N SER A 46 13.33 -0.96 -23.04
CA SER A 46 13.37 -2.15 -22.18
C SER A 46 12.89 -1.89 -20.73
N ASN A 47 12.58 -0.64 -20.39
CA ASN A 47 12.03 -0.23 -19.08
C ASN A 47 10.65 0.43 -19.25
N ALA A 48 9.93 0.16 -20.32
CA ALA A 48 8.64 0.75 -20.62
C ALA A 48 7.63 -0.31 -21.00
N VAL A 49 6.41 -0.16 -20.52
CA VAL A 49 5.24 -0.94 -20.91
C VAL A 49 4.20 0.02 -21.44
N LEU A 50 3.64 -0.30 -22.60
CA LEU A 50 2.52 0.44 -23.18
C LEU A 50 1.31 -0.48 -23.24
N CYS A 51 0.22 -0.04 -22.66
CA CYS A 51 -1.08 -0.69 -22.76
C CYS A 51 -2.08 0.26 -23.44
N ILE A 52 -2.85 -0.28 -24.38
CA ILE A 52 -3.86 0.47 -25.11
C ILE A 52 -5.17 -0.31 -25.02
N SER A 53 -6.24 0.38 -24.63
CA SER A 53 -7.60 -0.17 -24.58
C SER A 53 -8.58 0.87 -25.14
N GLY A 54 -9.41 0.46 -26.07
CA GLY A 54 -10.39 1.32 -26.73
C GLY A 54 -10.89 0.70 -28.03
N ASP A 55 -11.64 1.47 -28.79
CA ASP A 55 -12.13 1.08 -30.13
C ASP A 55 -11.03 1.30 -31.18
N VAL A 56 -10.01 0.46 -31.10
CA VAL A 56 -8.84 0.50 -31.99
C VAL A 56 -8.38 -0.92 -32.31
N THR A 57 -7.82 -1.11 -33.49
CA THR A 57 -7.21 -2.38 -33.91
C THR A 57 -5.69 -2.33 -33.82
N LYS A 58 -5.08 -3.49 -33.72
CA LYS A 58 -3.61 -3.63 -33.71
C LYS A 58 -2.99 -3.01 -34.95
N ASP A 59 -3.62 -3.20 -36.15
CA ASP A 59 -3.10 -2.74 -37.43
C ASP A 59 -3.15 -1.20 -37.55
N GLU A 60 -4.08 -0.55 -36.91
CA GLU A 60 -4.15 0.92 -36.82
C GLU A 60 -3.07 1.48 -35.89
N VAL A 61 -2.80 0.80 -34.79
CA VAL A 61 -1.94 1.32 -33.73
C VAL A 61 -0.46 1.08 -34.00
N LEU A 62 -0.09 -0.11 -34.52
CA LEU A 62 1.31 -0.49 -34.73
C LEU A 62 2.12 0.51 -35.56
N PRO A 63 1.64 1.01 -36.72
CA PRO A 63 2.39 2.00 -37.50
C PRO A 63 2.63 3.30 -36.75
N LEU A 64 1.67 3.71 -35.91
CA LEU A 64 1.80 4.92 -35.07
C LEU A 64 2.86 4.72 -33.99
N LEU A 65 2.88 3.53 -33.37
CA LEU A 65 3.89 3.20 -32.36
C LEU A 65 5.28 3.15 -32.97
N GLU A 66 5.45 2.51 -34.11
CA GLU A 66 6.73 2.47 -34.83
C GLU A 66 7.20 3.88 -35.20
N LYS A 67 6.31 4.72 -35.71
CA LYS A 67 6.62 6.10 -36.09
C LYS A 67 7.06 6.94 -34.91
N HIS A 68 6.41 6.83 -33.76
CA HIS A 68 6.61 7.72 -32.63
C HIS A 68 7.53 7.16 -31.54
N LEU A 69 7.60 5.85 -31.40
CA LEU A 69 8.39 5.17 -30.35
C LEU A 69 9.50 4.29 -30.90
N GLY A 70 9.50 3.98 -32.23
CA GLY A 70 10.47 3.07 -32.84
C GLY A 70 11.93 3.53 -32.69
N ALA A 71 12.17 4.83 -32.55
CA ALA A 71 13.50 5.41 -32.29
C ALA A 71 13.85 5.45 -30.81
N MET A 72 13.00 4.96 -29.91
CA MET A 72 13.27 4.95 -28.48
C MET A 72 14.51 4.12 -28.16
N ARG A 73 15.41 4.69 -27.34
CA ARG A 73 16.65 4.02 -26.94
C ARG A 73 16.36 2.68 -26.28
N LYS A 74 17.03 1.60 -26.72
CA LYS A 74 16.81 0.27 -26.19
C LYS A 74 17.09 0.20 -24.69
N GLY A 75 18.26 0.60 -24.24
CA GLY A 75 18.64 0.69 -22.83
C GLY A 75 18.58 -0.64 -22.06
N SER A 76 18.68 -0.52 -20.75
CA SER A 76 18.45 -1.62 -19.79
C SER A 76 17.73 -1.05 -18.57
N PRO A 77 16.77 -1.79 -17.98
CA PRO A 77 16.14 -1.35 -16.73
C PRO A 77 17.20 -1.20 -15.65
N PRO A 78 17.09 -0.18 -14.76
CA PRO A 78 18.02 -0.02 -13.65
C PRO A 78 17.88 -1.19 -12.69
N ALA A 79 19.02 -1.70 -12.20
CA ALA A 79 19.02 -2.65 -11.09
C ALA A 79 18.46 -1.96 -9.83
N LEU A 80 17.56 -2.64 -9.15
CA LEU A 80 17.01 -2.18 -7.88
C LEU A 80 17.84 -2.78 -6.75
N ALA A 81 18.19 -1.94 -5.76
CA ALA A 81 18.77 -2.43 -4.53
C ALA A 81 17.67 -3.11 -3.70
N PRO A 82 17.97 -4.26 -3.06
CA PRO A 82 17.01 -4.92 -2.20
C PRO A 82 16.52 -4.00 -1.08
N THR A 83 15.22 -4.04 -0.80
CA THR A 83 14.65 -3.31 0.33
C THR A 83 14.97 -4.06 1.62
N PRO A 84 15.49 -3.38 2.66
CA PRO A 84 15.69 -4.02 3.95
C PRO A 84 14.35 -4.45 4.56
N ALA A 85 14.39 -5.45 5.44
CA ALA A 85 13.24 -5.82 6.24
C ALA A 85 12.76 -4.64 7.09
N LEU A 86 11.45 -4.57 7.34
CA LEU A 86 10.85 -3.57 8.22
C LEU A 86 11.52 -3.62 9.59
N LYS A 87 11.90 -2.46 10.11
CA LYS A 87 12.52 -2.31 11.42
C LYS A 87 11.50 -1.81 12.44
N PRO A 88 11.57 -2.26 13.69
CA PRO A 88 10.79 -1.66 14.75
C PRO A 88 11.32 -0.26 15.08
N GLY A 89 10.43 0.62 15.43
CA GLY A 89 10.81 1.97 15.84
C GLY A 89 9.60 2.85 16.12
N ARG A 90 9.85 4.01 16.70
CA ARG A 90 8.83 5.01 17.04
C ARG A 90 9.38 6.40 16.82
N GLU A 91 8.65 7.21 16.11
CA GLU A 91 8.98 8.62 15.88
C GLU A 91 7.77 9.50 16.16
N VAL A 92 8.01 10.57 16.91
CA VAL A 92 7.00 11.58 17.25
C VAL A 92 7.41 12.91 16.64
N THR A 93 6.55 13.48 15.81
CA THR A 93 6.75 14.81 15.23
C THR A 93 5.72 15.78 15.79
N VAL A 94 6.21 16.90 16.30
CA VAL A 94 5.38 18.00 16.77
C VAL A 94 5.17 19.00 15.64
N LEU A 95 3.92 19.32 15.35
CA LEU A 95 3.53 20.29 14.31
C LEU A 95 2.39 21.16 14.85
N ASP A 96 2.33 22.39 14.37
CA ASP A 96 1.19 23.28 14.62
C ASP A 96 -0.05 22.78 13.87
N LYS A 97 -0.79 21.87 14.50
CA LYS A 97 -2.01 21.22 14.01
C LYS A 97 -3.01 21.08 15.17
N GLN A 98 -4.28 20.91 14.84
CA GLN A 98 -5.34 20.74 15.83
C GLN A 98 -5.60 19.26 16.19
N GLN A 99 -5.14 18.33 15.36
CA GLN A 99 -5.37 16.91 15.53
C GLN A 99 -4.06 16.15 15.66
N ALA A 100 -4.09 15.08 16.43
CA ALA A 100 -3.05 14.07 16.44
C ALA A 100 -3.38 12.97 15.44
N VAL A 101 -2.36 12.51 14.74
CA VAL A 101 -2.43 11.38 13.79
C VAL A 101 -1.46 10.31 14.23
N LEU A 102 -1.95 9.10 14.37
CA LEU A 102 -1.16 7.92 14.72
C LEU A 102 -1.21 6.94 13.56
N VAL A 103 -0.04 6.40 13.20
CA VAL A 103 0.11 5.33 12.21
C VAL A 103 1.01 4.25 12.80
N VAL A 104 0.57 3.01 12.75
CA VAL A 104 1.39 1.84 13.03
C VAL A 104 1.50 0.96 11.80
N GLY A 105 2.72 0.65 11.39
CA GLY A 105 3.03 -0.26 10.31
C GLY A 105 3.48 -1.62 10.84
N VAL A 106 3.00 -2.67 10.20
CA VAL A 106 3.43 -4.06 10.37
C VAL A 106 3.94 -4.61 9.04
N PRO A 107 4.75 -5.67 9.03
CA PRO A 107 5.16 -6.31 7.78
C PRO A 107 3.96 -6.69 6.93
N GLY A 108 4.05 -6.47 5.63
CA GLY A 108 3.04 -6.87 4.64
C GLY A 108 3.64 -7.84 3.63
N VAL A 109 3.13 -7.76 2.42
CA VAL A 109 3.55 -8.62 1.31
C VAL A 109 3.99 -7.78 0.12
N ASP A 110 4.92 -8.29 -0.67
CA ASP A 110 5.29 -7.70 -1.95
C ASP A 110 4.29 -8.05 -3.06
N VAL A 111 4.44 -7.42 -4.21
CA VAL A 111 3.51 -7.54 -5.34
C VAL A 111 3.44 -8.96 -5.94
N VAL A 112 4.49 -9.76 -5.81
CA VAL A 112 4.56 -11.14 -6.35
C VAL A 112 4.20 -12.21 -5.31
N SER A 113 3.89 -11.81 -4.10
CA SER A 113 3.59 -12.73 -2.99
C SER A 113 2.37 -13.59 -3.27
N PRO A 114 2.42 -14.90 -2.99
CA PRO A 114 1.25 -15.77 -3.04
C PRO A 114 0.17 -15.37 -2.00
N ASP A 115 0.55 -14.65 -0.95
CA ASP A 115 -0.33 -14.18 0.11
C ASP A 115 -1.07 -12.87 -0.25
N MET A 116 -0.86 -12.32 -1.46
CA MET A 116 -1.43 -11.03 -1.88
C MET A 116 -2.96 -10.97 -1.74
N ALA A 117 -3.66 -12.03 -2.14
CA ALA A 117 -5.13 -12.07 -2.02
C ALA A 117 -5.59 -11.98 -0.56
N MET A 118 -4.88 -12.63 0.35
CA MET A 118 -5.15 -12.58 1.81
C MET A 118 -4.86 -11.19 2.38
N ALA A 119 -3.77 -10.55 1.95
CA ALA A 119 -3.43 -9.19 2.36
C ALA A 119 -4.49 -8.17 1.92
N LEU A 120 -5.03 -8.32 0.70
CA LEU A 120 -6.12 -7.49 0.19
C LEU A 120 -7.40 -7.65 1.00
N ILE A 121 -7.81 -8.88 1.31
CA ILE A 121 -9.01 -9.16 2.12
C ILE A 121 -8.81 -8.67 3.55
N PHE A 122 -7.67 -8.95 4.16
CA PHE A 122 -7.37 -8.47 5.51
C PHE A 122 -7.40 -6.94 5.60
N GLN A 123 -6.76 -6.25 4.67
CA GLN A 123 -6.81 -4.79 4.61
C GLN A 123 -8.23 -4.27 4.37
N ALA A 124 -8.97 -4.88 3.44
CA ALA A 124 -10.35 -4.47 3.16
C ALA A 124 -11.25 -4.61 4.41
N TRP A 125 -11.11 -5.70 5.17
CA TRP A 125 -11.83 -5.91 6.42
C TRP A 125 -11.45 -4.89 7.50
N CYS A 126 -10.16 -4.71 7.77
CA CYS A 126 -9.69 -3.75 8.76
C CYS A 126 -9.96 -2.29 8.38
N GLY A 127 -10.06 -2.00 7.07
CA GLY A 127 -10.30 -0.65 6.55
C GLY A 127 -11.77 -0.29 6.37
N ASP A 128 -12.69 -1.26 6.49
CA ASP A 128 -14.12 -1.05 6.36
C ASP A 128 -14.71 -0.33 7.58
N MET A 129 -15.78 0.45 7.37
CA MET A 129 -16.51 1.11 8.46
C MET A 129 -17.22 0.11 9.39
N ALA A 130 -17.54 -1.09 8.91
CA ALA A 130 -18.04 -2.20 9.72
C ALA A 130 -16.91 -3.15 10.15
N GLY A 131 -15.67 -2.77 9.97
CA GLY A 131 -14.49 -3.56 10.35
C GLY A 131 -13.99 -3.23 11.76
N PRO A 132 -13.15 -4.10 12.33
CA PRO A 132 -12.77 -4.03 13.74
C PRO A 132 -12.01 -2.75 14.13
N VAL A 133 -11.24 -2.17 13.21
CA VAL A 133 -10.47 -0.95 13.51
C VAL A 133 -11.38 0.24 13.68
N PHE A 134 -12.38 0.37 12.81
CA PHE A 134 -13.34 1.48 12.90
C PHE A 134 -14.32 1.30 14.05
N THR A 135 -14.92 0.12 14.19
CA THR A 135 -15.93 -0.15 15.22
C THR A 135 -15.36 0.00 16.62
N ASN A 136 -14.23 -0.62 16.93
CA ASN A 136 -13.65 -0.59 18.27
C ASN A 136 -13.12 0.81 18.68
N ILE A 137 -12.56 1.55 17.72
CA ILE A 137 -11.88 2.82 18.07
C ILE A 137 -12.81 4.01 17.94
N ARG A 138 -13.63 4.04 16.89
CA ARG A 138 -14.49 5.18 16.60
C ARG A 138 -15.90 5.00 17.16
N GLU A 139 -16.58 3.87 16.87
CA GLU A 139 -17.98 3.71 17.26
C GLU A 139 -18.15 3.39 18.74
N GLU A 140 -17.42 2.42 19.26
CA GLU A 140 -17.54 1.98 20.65
C GLU A 140 -16.83 2.94 21.63
N ALA A 141 -15.59 3.30 21.32
CA ALA A 141 -14.77 4.09 22.23
C ALA A 141 -14.87 5.62 22.00
N GLY A 142 -15.34 6.07 20.82
CA GLY A 142 -15.45 7.50 20.50
C GLY A 142 -14.11 8.25 20.43
N LEU A 143 -13.01 7.52 20.25
CA LEU A 143 -11.65 8.03 20.37
C LEU A 143 -11.09 8.66 19.10
N ALA A 144 -11.73 8.46 17.94
CA ALA A 144 -11.18 8.91 16.68
C ALA A 144 -12.20 9.53 15.75
N TYR A 145 -11.77 10.53 14.98
CA TYR A 145 -12.55 11.11 13.89
C TYR A 145 -12.59 10.16 12.70
N TYR A 146 -11.49 9.46 12.48
CA TYR A 146 -11.36 8.38 11.49
C TYR A 146 -10.38 7.33 12.02
N ALA A 147 -10.66 6.08 11.71
CA ALA A 147 -9.77 4.94 11.97
C ALA A 147 -9.90 3.96 10.80
N SER A 148 -8.79 3.48 10.27
CA SER A 148 -8.80 2.58 9.11
C SER A 148 -7.45 1.88 8.93
N SER A 149 -7.33 1.08 7.87
CA SER A 149 -6.08 0.47 7.45
C SER A 149 -5.73 0.81 6.00
N SER A 150 -4.47 0.69 5.64
CA SER A 150 -4.01 0.80 4.27
C SER A 150 -2.92 -0.23 3.98
N LEU A 151 -2.88 -0.69 2.74
CA LEU A 151 -1.87 -1.63 2.25
C LEU A 151 -0.86 -0.87 1.39
N PHE A 152 0.41 -1.02 1.73
CA PHE A 152 1.53 -0.61 0.90
C PHE A 152 2.10 -1.85 0.21
N ILE A 153 2.13 -1.84 -1.11
CA ILE A 153 2.65 -2.93 -1.94
C ILE A 153 3.84 -2.39 -2.73
N GLY A 154 5.00 -2.96 -2.49
CA GLY A 154 6.21 -2.69 -3.26
C GLY A 154 6.62 -3.88 -4.10
N MET A 155 7.71 -3.74 -4.85
CA MET A 155 8.24 -4.81 -5.72
C MET A 155 8.90 -5.94 -4.93
N ASP A 156 9.48 -5.63 -3.78
CA ASP A 156 10.27 -6.56 -2.95
C ASP A 156 10.04 -6.38 -1.44
N ALA A 157 9.04 -5.57 -1.08
CA ALA A 157 8.59 -5.38 0.29
C ALA A 157 7.16 -4.85 0.30
N GLY A 158 6.50 -4.95 1.44
CA GLY A 158 5.19 -4.36 1.66
C GLY A 158 4.93 -4.17 3.14
N GLY A 159 3.89 -3.39 3.45
CA GLY A 159 3.46 -3.11 4.81
C GLY A 159 1.95 -2.93 4.89
N ILE A 160 1.39 -3.25 6.04
CA ILE A 160 0.02 -2.91 6.37
C ILE A 160 0.08 -1.86 7.47
N CYS A 161 -0.54 -0.71 7.22
CA CYS A 161 -0.60 0.38 8.18
C CYS A 161 -2.00 0.49 8.75
N PHE A 162 -2.11 0.60 10.05
CA PHE A 162 -3.33 0.99 10.76
C PHE A 162 -3.15 2.43 11.20
N TYR A 163 -4.17 3.24 11.01
CA TYR A 163 -4.06 4.67 11.29
C TYR A 163 -5.35 5.24 11.84
N LEU A 164 -5.21 6.27 12.65
CA LEU A 164 -6.32 7.03 13.19
C LEU A 164 -5.96 8.51 13.36
N GLY A 165 -7.00 9.33 13.39
CA GLY A 165 -6.91 10.74 13.78
C GLY A 165 -7.79 11.00 14.98
N THR A 166 -7.20 11.64 16.00
CA THR A 166 -7.83 11.85 17.30
C THR A 166 -7.55 13.26 17.81
N SER A 167 -8.20 13.67 18.91
CA SER A 167 -7.78 14.85 19.64
C SER A 167 -6.46 14.61 20.37
N PRO A 168 -5.66 15.65 20.62
CA PRO A 168 -4.39 15.48 21.32
C PRO A 168 -4.53 14.88 22.71
N GLU A 169 -5.61 15.23 23.41
CA GLU A 169 -5.91 14.78 24.78
C GLU A 169 -6.25 13.28 24.84
N GLN A 170 -6.78 12.73 23.74
CA GLN A 170 -7.17 11.32 23.64
C GLN A 170 -6.11 10.43 23.01
N LEU A 171 -4.95 10.98 22.59
CA LEU A 171 -3.94 10.27 21.84
C LEU A 171 -3.44 8.99 22.53
N GLU A 172 -3.11 9.06 23.81
CA GLU A 172 -2.59 7.90 24.58
C GLU A 172 -3.63 6.79 24.67
N GLU A 173 -4.88 7.15 24.92
CA GLU A 173 -5.99 6.20 25.01
C GLU A 173 -6.31 5.59 23.64
N ALA A 174 -6.26 6.41 22.58
CA ALA A 174 -6.47 5.92 21.20
C ALA A 174 -5.35 4.96 20.76
N GLU A 175 -4.11 5.22 21.16
CA GLU A 175 -2.98 4.31 20.92
C GLU A 175 -3.20 2.97 21.65
N ARG A 176 -3.51 3.02 22.94
CA ARG A 176 -3.80 1.83 23.75
C ARG A 176 -4.94 1.00 23.12
N ARG A 177 -6.04 1.66 22.74
CA ARG A 177 -7.19 1.01 22.12
C ARG A 177 -6.86 0.39 20.77
N LEU A 178 -5.99 1.04 19.98
CA LEU A 178 -5.50 0.45 18.72
C LEU A 178 -4.69 -0.83 18.97
N GLU A 179 -3.78 -0.82 19.93
CA GLU A 179 -3.00 -2.03 20.29
C GLU A 179 -3.90 -3.16 20.80
N GLU A 180 -4.88 -2.86 21.64
CA GLU A 180 -5.88 -3.84 22.10
C GLU A 180 -6.69 -4.40 20.92
N THR A 181 -7.10 -3.54 19.97
CA THR A 181 -7.82 -3.96 18.77
C THR A 181 -6.95 -4.88 17.90
N LEU A 182 -5.67 -4.56 17.69
CA LEU A 182 -4.77 -5.43 16.93
C LEU A 182 -4.52 -6.77 17.63
N SER A 183 -4.44 -6.76 18.96
CA SER A 183 -4.32 -7.98 19.76
C SER A 183 -5.59 -8.85 19.67
N MET A 184 -6.75 -8.22 19.76
CA MET A 184 -8.04 -8.90 19.57
C MET A 184 -8.14 -9.52 18.16
N ILE A 185 -7.78 -8.79 17.11
CA ILE A 185 -7.74 -9.29 15.74
C ILE A 185 -6.78 -10.49 15.63
N TYR A 186 -5.62 -10.43 16.26
CA TYR A 186 -4.67 -11.54 16.30
C TYR A 186 -5.26 -12.75 17.00
N GLU A 187 -5.92 -12.60 18.13
CA GLU A 187 -6.45 -13.70 18.93
C GLU A 187 -7.68 -14.36 18.31
N GLN A 188 -8.64 -13.56 17.89
CA GLN A 188 -9.94 -14.01 17.42
C GLN A 188 -10.00 -14.29 15.92
N GLY A 189 -9.25 -13.52 15.13
CA GLY A 189 -9.29 -13.59 13.68
C GLY A 189 -10.59 -13.03 13.10
N MET A 190 -10.84 -13.37 11.85
CA MET A 190 -12.04 -13.04 11.07
C MET A 190 -13.04 -14.22 11.15
N THR A 191 -14.32 -13.93 11.28
CA THR A 191 -15.38 -14.92 11.19
C THR A 191 -15.73 -15.25 9.73
N GLU A 192 -16.43 -16.36 9.49
CA GLU A 192 -16.91 -16.74 8.16
C GLU A 192 -17.86 -15.67 7.56
N GLU A 193 -18.75 -15.11 8.38
CA GLU A 193 -19.69 -14.07 7.97
C GLU A 193 -18.97 -12.79 7.53
N GLU A 194 -17.95 -12.36 8.30
CA GLU A 194 -17.12 -11.20 7.94
C GLU A 194 -16.33 -11.45 6.67
N LEU A 195 -15.78 -12.66 6.51
CA LEU A 195 -15.06 -13.04 5.29
C LEU A 195 -15.97 -12.95 4.07
N GLU A 196 -17.15 -13.55 4.10
CA GLU A 196 -18.07 -13.54 2.96
C GLU A 196 -18.54 -12.12 2.62
N ARG A 197 -18.85 -11.29 3.62
CA ARG A 197 -19.16 -9.87 3.43
C ARG A 197 -17.99 -9.12 2.77
N THR A 198 -16.78 -9.33 3.28
CA THR A 198 -15.57 -8.65 2.76
C THR A 198 -15.24 -9.10 1.34
N LYS A 199 -15.37 -10.40 1.04
CA LYS A 199 -15.22 -10.95 -0.31
C LYS A 199 -16.22 -10.31 -1.28
N ALA A 200 -17.50 -10.22 -0.90
CA ALA A 200 -18.53 -9.62 -1.73
C ALA A 200 -18.21 -8.16 -2.08
N SER A 201 -17.79 -7.37 -1.08
CA SER A 201 -17.38 -5.97 -1.26
C SER A 201 -16.14 -5.85 -2.16
N ALA A 202 -15.09 -6.65 -1.88
CA ALA A 202 -13.86 -6.63 -2.66
C ALA A 202 -14.08 -7.04 -4.12
N LEU A 203 -14.87 -8.09 -4.38
CA LEU A 203 -15.19 -8.56 -5.72
C LEU A 203 -16.03 -7.54 -6.49
N SER A 204 -17.00 -6.89 -5.83
CA SER A 204 -17.81 -5.83 -6.44
C SER A 204 -16.96 -4.62 -6.83
N SER A 205 -16.07 -4.18 -5.94
CA SER A 205 -15.13 -3.07 -6.22
C SER A 205 -14.20 -3.40 -7.39
N ARG A 206 -13.72 -4.64 -7.49
CA ARG A 206 -12.91 -5.09 -8.62
C ARG A 206 -13.67 -5.06 -9.96
N LEU A 207 -14.93 -5.48 -9.97
CA LEU A 207 -15.79 -5.42 -11.16
C LEU A 207 -16.05 -3.97 -11.60
N LEU A 208 -16.31 -3.08 -10.65
CA LEU A 208 -16.51 -1.66 -10.94
C LEU A 208 -15.25 -1.01 -11.54
N ALA A 209 -14.07 -1.36 -11.01
CA ALA A 209 -12.80 -0.87 -11.54
C ALA A 209 -12.57 -1.26 -13.01
N MET A 210 -13.02 -2.45 -13.43
CA MET A 210 -12.89 -2.94 -14.81
C MET A 210 -13.78 -2.22 -15.83
N GLN A 211 -14.72 -1.38 -15.40
CA GLN A 211 -15.56 -0.59 -16.31
C GLN A 211 -14.81 0.57 -16.99
N SER A 212 -13.63 0.92 -16.49
CA SER A 212 -12.80 1.99 -17.03
C SER A 212 -11.66 1.44 -17.89
N ASN A 213 -11.62 1.83 -19.17
CA ASN A 213 -10.50 1.52 -20.05
C ASN A 213 -9.15 1.99 -19.48
N GLY A 214 -9.13 3.18 -18.84
CA GLY A 214 -7.93 3.72 -18.20
C GLY A 214 -7.46 2.85 -17.04
N THR A 215 -8.37 2.41 -16.18
CA THR A 215 -8.05 1.52 -15.05
C THR A 215 -7.55 0.16 -15.54
N LEU A 216 -8.19 -0.40 -16.58
CA LEU A 216 -7.76 -1.65 -17.21
C LEU A 216 -6.34 -1.52 -17.76
N CYS A 217 -6.05 -0.47 -18.54
CA CYS A 217 -4.72 -0.21 -19.08
C CYS A 217 -3.66 -0.07 -17.99
N GLN A 218 -3.96 0.72 -16.96
CA GLN A 218 -3.02 0.94 -15.85
C GLN A 218 -2.72 -0.37 -15.12
N MET A 219 -3.73 -1.16 -14.82
CA MET A 219 -3.59 -2.43 -14.13
C MET A 219 -2.72 -3.40 -14.95
N LEU A 220 -3.05 -3.63 -16.22
CA LEU A 220 -2.30 -4.53 -17.10
C LEU A 220 -0.86 -4.06 -17.32
N ALA A 221 -0.64 -2.76 -17.47
CA ALA A 221 0.70 -2.21 -17.64
C ALA A 221 1.55 -2.38 -16.38
N LEU A 222 0.96 -2.19 -15.19
CA LEU A 222 1.64 -2.41 -13.91
C LEU A 222 1.91 -3.90 -13.66
N ASP A 223 0.97 -4.79 -13.96
CA ASP A 223 1.16 -6.23 -13.83
C ASP A 223 2.37 -6.69 -14.65
N ILE A 224 2.46 -6.28 -15.91
CA ILE A 224 3.61 -6.60 -16.78
C ILE A 224 4.90 -5.96 -16.25
N LEU A 225 4.85 -4.71 -15.80
CA LEU A 225 6.01 -4.00 -15.26
C LEU A 225 6.56 -4.69 -14.01
N PHE A 226 5.70 -5.27 -13.20
CA PHE A 226 6.06 -6.04 -12.00
C PHE A 226 6.40 -7.50 -12.29
N GLY A 227 6.36 -7.92 -13.54
CA GLY A 227 6.64 -9.30 -13.94
C GLY A 227 5.51 -10.28 -13.65
N LEU A 228 4.30 -9.79 -13.39
CA LEU A 228 3.12 -10.62 -13.21
C LEU A 228 2.57 -11.10 -14.55
N PRO A 229 1.91 -12.26 -14.59
CA PRO A 229 1.27 -12.73 -15.80
C PRO A 229 0.03 -11.90 -16.17
N LEU A 230 -0.35 -11.90 -17.44
CA LEU A 230 -1.52 -11.16 -17.94
C LEU A 230 -2.85 -11.56 -17.27
N ASP A 231 -2.92 -12.77 -16.74
CA ASP A 231 -4.08 -13.29 -16.01
C ASP A 231 -3.96 -13.12 -14.48
N ALA A 232 -3.06 -12.23 -14.01
CA ALA A 232 -2.85 -11.99 -12.59
C ALA A 232 -4.13 -11.52 -11.89
N PHE A 233 -4.88 -10.63 -12.54
CA PHE A 233 -6.14 -10.13 -12.02
C PHE A 233 -7.19 -11.24 -11.83
N GLU A 234 -7.35 -12.11 -12.85
CA GLU A 234 -8.28 -13.25 -12.79
C GLU A 234 -7.85 -14.29 -11.75
N LYS A 235 -6.54 -14.56 -11.67
CA LYS A 235 -5.99 -15.47 -10.64
C LYS A 235 -6.27 -14.94 -9.24
N GLN A 236 -6.01 -13.67 -9.02
CA GLN A 236 -6.27 -13.01 -7.74
C GLN A 236 -7.76 -12.98 -7.39
N THR A 237 -8.62 -12.69 -8.39
CA THR A 237 -10.08 -12.73 -8.23
C THR A 237 -10.57 -14.13 -7.84
N ARG A 238 -10.04 -15.18 -8.49
CA ARG A 238 -10.33 -16.58 -8.11
C ARG A 238 -9.82 -16.93 -6.72
N ALA A 239 -8.63 -16.46 -6.35
CA ALA A 239 -8.08 -16.69 -5.01
C ALA A 239 -8.96 -16.04 -3.93
N ILE A 240 -9.42 -14.80 -4.12
CA ILE A 240 -10.36 -14.13 -3.22
C ILE A 240 -11.67 -14.93 -3.12
N LYS A 241 -12.26 -15.33 -4.25
CA LYS A 241 -13.53 -16.05 -4.29
C LYS A 241 -13.47 -17.38 -3.53
N ASN A 242 -12.36 -18.12 -3.63
CA ASN A 242 -12.19 -19.44 -3.05
C ASN A 242 -11.49 -19.42 -1.68
N MET A 243 -11.20 -18.25 -1.13
CA MET A 243 -10.52 -18.09 0.15
C MET A 243 -11.38 -18.62 1.29
N THR A 244 -10.76 -19.36 2.21
CA THR A 244 -11.40 -19.85 3.43
C THR A 244 -11.00 -19.01 4.64
N VAL A 245 -11.80 -19.08 5.69
CA VAL A 245 -11.54 -18.35 6.94
C VAL A 245 -10.24 -18.82 7.60
N GLU A 246 -9.89 -20.10 7.48
CA GLU A 246 -8.64 -20.65 8.01
C GLU A 246 -7.42 -20.04 7.31
N GLN A 247 -7.50 -19.83 5.98
CA GLN A 247 -6.40 -19.22 5.21
C GLN A 247 -6.16 -17.78 5.64
N VAL A 248 -7.23 -16.98 5.71
CA VAL A 248 -7.07 -15.57 6.12
C VAL A 248 -6.65 -15.44 7.57
N ASN A 249 -7.16 -16.31 8.47
CA ASN A 249 -6.75 -16.30 9.87
C ASN A 249 -5.31 -16.76 10.06
N GLY A 250 -4.84 -17.71 9.26
CA GLY A 250 -3.43 -18.08 9.20
C GLY A 250 -2.54 -16.91 8.79
N PHE A 251 -2.98 -16.10 7.81
CA PHE A 251 -2.30 -14.88 7.40
C PHE A 251 -2.31 -13.81 8.50
N ILE A 252 -3.46 -13.59 9.18
CA ILE A 252 -3.58 -12.65 10.30
C ILE A 252 -2.60 -13.03 11.42
N LYS A 253 -2.55 -14.30 11.81
CA LYS A 253 -1.59 -14.80 12.81
C LYS A 253 -0.15 -14.54 12.44
N LYS A 254 0.21 -14.68 11.15
CA LYS A 254 1.55 -14.41 10.64
C LYS A 254 1.92 -12.92 10.71
N ILE A 255 1.00 -12.03 10.29
CA ILE A 255 1.26 -10.59 10.13
C ILE A 255 1.20 -9.84 11.46
N LEU A 256 0.26 -10.20 12.34
CA LEU A 256 0.06 -9.53 13.63
C LEU A 256 0.74 -10.25 14.80
N ASP A 257 1.55 -11.29 14.55
CA ASP A 257 2.30 -11.96 15.60
C ASP A 257 3.03 -10.92 16.48
N PRO A 258 2.91 -10.99 17.80
CA PRO A 258 3.54 -10.02 18.72
C PRO A 258 5.07 -9.89 18.57
N SER A 259 5.73 -10.91 18.01
CA SER A 259 7.17 -10.88 17.71
C SER A 259 7.52 -10.09 16.45
N GLN A 260 6.54 -9.81 15.58
CA GLN A 260 6.78 -9.02 14.36
C GLN A 260 7.12 -7.57 14.71
N PRO A 261 8.06 -6.98 13.95
CA PRO A 261 8.42 -5.57 14.16
C PRO A 261 7.25 -4.65 13.85
N ARG A 262 7.11 -3.59 14.65
CA ARG A 262 6.12 -2.52 14.44
C ARG A 262 6.82 -1.17 14.30
N SER A 263 6.45 -0.40 13.29
CA SER A 263 6.91 0.97 13.07
C SER A 263 5.81 1.96 13.44
N TRP A 264 6.11 2.87 14.37
CA TRP A 264 5.15 3.84 14.87
C TRP A 264 5.50 5.25 14.41
N SER A 265 4.51 5.96 13.92
CA SER A 265 4.59 7.38 13.59
C SER A 265 3.46 8.14 14.27
N ILE A 266 3.82 9.15 15.04
CA ILE A 266 2.87 10.03 15.71
C ILE A 266 3.16 11.45 15.27
N VAL A 267 2.14 12.12 14.75
CA VAL A 267 2.18 13.56 14.46
C VAL A 267 1.15 14.22 15.36
N ARG A 268 1.58 15.14 16.24
CA ARG A 268 0.72 15.79 17.23
C ARG A 268 1.05 17.26 17.39
N PRO A 269 0.15 18.09 17.93
CA PRO A 269 0.48 19.45 18.37
C PRO A 269 1.48 19.46 19.53
N GLU A 270 2.04 20.63 19.79
CA GLU A 270 3.01 20.86 20.86
C GLU A 270 2.39 20.69 22.27
N ASN A 271 1.16 21.20 22.41
CA ASN A 271 0.38 21.05 23.64
C ASN A 271 -0.94 20.35 23.35
N PRO A 272 -1.39 19.43 24.23
CA PRO A 272 -2.72 18.84 24.14
C PRO A 272 -3.82 19.87 24.42
#